data_e2886a3a1849c4308dcf54db42e7346c
#
_entry.id   e2886a3a1849c4308dcf54db42e7346c
#
_cell.length_a   1.000
_cell.length_b   1.000
_cell.length_c   1.000
_cell.angle_alpha   90.00
_cell.angle_beta   90.00
_cell.angle_gamma   90.00
#
_symmetry.space_group_name_H-M   'P 1'
#
loop_
_entity.id
_entity.type
_entity.pdbx_description
1 polymer ?
#
loop_
_entity_poly.entity_id
_entity_poly.type
_entity_poly.pdbx_seq_one_letter_code
_entity_poly.pdbx_strand_id
1 'polypeptide(L)'
;VDIDPYKLGKRHALDASILGDAGQAAQAILDKVNPVESTPWWRANVKNNQNWRDYMNKLEGKTEGELQLYQVYNAINKYADENAIYSIDVGNSTQTSTRHLHMTPKNMWRTSPLFATMGIALPGGIAAKKDNPDRQVWNIMGDGAFNMCYPDVITNVQYDLPVINVVFSNAEYAFIKNKYEDTNKHLFGVDFTNPDYAKIAEA
;
A
#
# COMPACT_ATOMS: atom_id res chain seq x y z
N VAL A 1 -16.40 -3.35 19.26
CA VAL A 1 -15.60 -4.38 19.93
C VAL A 1 -14.19 -3.86 20.09
N ASP A 2 -13.64 -3.92 21.29
CA ASP A 2 -12.22 -3.60 21.56
C ASP A 2 -11.80 -4.30 22.84
N ILE A 3 -10.51 -4.66 22.97
CA ILE A 3 -9.93 -5.19 24.21
C ILE A 3 -9.57 -4.06 25.20
N ASP A 4 -9.49 -2.83 24.70
CA ASP A 4 -9.20 -1.64 25.50
C ASP A 4 -10.51 -0.89 25.81
N PRO A 5 -10.94 -0.86 27.09
CA PRO A 5 -12.20 -0.21 27.47
C PRO A 5 -12.22 1.29 27.14
N TYR A 6 -11.07 1.95 27.11
CA TYR A 6 -10.97 3.38 26.82
C TYR A 6 -11.19 3.75 25.36
N LYS A 7 -11.22 2.75 24.46
CA LYS A 7 -11.52 2.97 23.04
C LYS A 7 -13.01 2.85 22.71
N LEU A 8 -13.77 2.16 23.56
CA LEU A 8 -15.21 2.01 23.39
C LEU A 8 -15.90 3.37 23.58
N GLY A 9 -16.69 3.78 22.57
CA GLY A 9 -17.43 5.04 22.60
C GLY A 9 -16.60 6.33 22.50
N LYS A 10 -15.27 6.23 22.27
CA LYS A 10 -14.38 7.40 22.26
C LYS A 10 -14.72 8.44 21.19
N ARG A 11 -15.25 8.01 20.04
CA ARG A 11 -15.48 8.89 18.89
C ARG A 11 -16.96 9.06 18.53
N HIS A 12 -17.78 8.07 18.83
CA HIS A 12 -19.21 8.05 18.53
C HIS A 12 -19.96 7.37 19.68
N ALA A 13 -21.22 7.76 19.86
CA ALA A 13 -22.15 7.00 20.69
C ALA A 13 -22.31 5.59 20.11
N LEU A 14 -22.44 4.60 20.98
CA LEU A 14 -22.55 3.20 20.60
C LEU A 14 -23.96 2.69 20.94
N ASP A 15 -24.59 1.96 20.03
CA ASP A 15 -25.81 1.22 20.31
C ASP A 15 -25.55 0.00 21.19
N ALA A 16 -24.37 -0.64 20.99
CA ALA A 16 -23.88 -1.74 21.81
C ALA A 16 -22.35 -1.76 21.83
N SER A 17 -21.77 -2.22 22.92
CA SER A 17 -20.33 -2.36 23.07
C SER A 17 -19.98 -3.76 23.58
N ILE A 18 -18.88 -4.31 23.05
CA ILE A 18 -18.31 -5.57 23.52
C ILE A 18 -16.86 -5.30 23.92
N LEU A 19 -16.55 -5.49 25.18
CA LEU A 19 -15.18 -5.49 25.70
C LEU A 19 -14.63 -6.91 25.60
N GLY A 20 -13.67 -7.15 24.71
CA GLY A 20 -13.10 -8.48 24.52
C GLY A 20 -12.35 -8.62 23.21
N ASP A 21 -11.84 -9.83 22.98
CA ASP A 21 -11.15 -10.22 21.76
C ASP A 21 -12.10 -10.17 20.56
N ALA A 22 -11.66 -9.58 19.45
CA ALA A 22 -12.47 -9.41 18.26
C ALA A 22 -12.85 -10.74 17.59
N GLY A 23 -11.96 -11.74 17.63
CA GLY A 23 -12.23 -13.07 17.06
C GLY A 23 -13.31 -13.81 17.87
N GLN A 24 -13.21 -13.79 19.21
CA GLN A 24 -14.20 -14.37 20.08
C GLN A 24 -15.58 -13.69 19.95
N ALA A 25 -15.58 -12.37 19.87
CA ALA A 25 -16.79 -11.59 19.65
C ALA A 25 -17.43 -11.91 18.28
N ALA A 26 -16.62 -11.99 17.22
CA ALA A 26 -17.11 -12.35 15.89
C ALA A 26 -17.71 -13.76 15.87
N GLN A 27 -17.09 -14.74 16.53
CA GLN A 27 -17.62 -16.09 16.64
C GLN A 27 -18.94 -16.12 17.41
N ALA A 28 -19.01 -15.43 18.55
CA ALA A 28 -20.23 -15.34 19.35
C ALA A 28 -21.40 -14.66 18.61
N ILE A 29 -21.09 -13.70 17.72
CA ILE A 29 -22.09 -13.10 16.84
C ILE A 29 -22.53 -14.09 15.77
N LEU A 30 -21.56 -14.77 15.13
CA LEU A 30 -21.82 -15.73 14.07
C LEU A 30 -22.74 -16.87 14.55
N ASP A 31 -22.54 -17.34 15.78
CA ASP A 31 -23.35 -18.41 16.39
C ASP A 31 -24.82 -17.99 16.62
N LYS A 32 -25.11 -16.68 16.57
CA LYS A 32 -26.45 -16.13 16.87
C LYS A 32 -27.16 -15.54 15.65
N VAL A 33 -26.44 -15.27 14.56
CA VAL A 33 -27.06 -14.72 13.35
C VAL A 33 -27.53 -15.83 12.43
N ASN A 34 -28.70 -15.63 11.84
CA ASN A 34 -29.18 -16.50 10.79
C ASN A 34 -28.56 -16.11 9.44
N PRO A 35 -28.28 -17.07 8.55
CA PRO A 35 -27.91 -16.75 7.18
C PRO A 35 -28.97 -15.84 6.53
N VAL A 36 -28.52 -14.77 5.93
CA VAL A 36 -29.39 -13.83 5.20
C VAL A 36 -29.22 -14.08 3.72
N GLU A 37 -30.33 -14.20 3.00
CA GLU A 37 -30.31 -14.23 1.54
C GLU A 37 -29.70 -12.94 0.97
N SER A 38 -29.09 -13.07 -0.21
CA SER A 38 -28.45 -11.93 -0.86
C SER A 38 -29.46 -10.81 -1.15
N THR A 39 -29.19 -9.63 -0.58
CA THR A 39 -29.98 -8.44 -0.82
C THR A 39 -29.68 -7.81 -2.20
N PRO A 40 -30.60 -6.99 -2.77
CA PRO A 40 -30.28 -6.22 -3.98
C PRO A 40 -29.01 -5.38 -3.86
N TRP A 41 -28.78 -4.78 -2.69
CA TRP A 41 -27.56 -4.01 -2.38
C TRP A 41 -26.32 -4.89 -2.45
N TRP A 42 -26.35 -6.07 -1.82
CA TRP A 42 -25.23 -7.01 -1.85
C TRP A 42 -24.91 -7.46 -3.29
N ARG A 43 -25.95 -7.82 -4.07
CA ARG A 43 -25.76 -8.23 -5.48
C ARG A 43 -25.17 -7.10 -6.34
N ALA A 44 -25.62 -5.84 -6.13
CA ALA A 44 -25.06 -4.70 -6.82
C ALA A 44 -23.58 -4.48 -6.48
N ASN A 45 -23.18 -4.63 -5.21
CA ASN A 45 -21.80 -4.50 -4.79
C ASN A 45 -20.91 -5.62 -5.35
N VAL A 46 -21.38 -6.86 -5.38
CA VAL A 46 -20.65 -7.98 -6.01
C VAL A 46 -20.44 -7.70 -7.50
N LYS A 47 -21.48 -7.24 -8.21
CA LYS A 47 -21.38 -6.87 -9.61
C LYS A 47 -20.40 -5.72 -9.84
N ASN A 48 -20.45 -4.68 -9.02
CA ASN A 48 -19.54 -3.53 -9.12
C ASN A 48 -18.08 -3.96 -8.86
N ASN A 49 -17.84 -4.84 -7.89
CA ASN A 49 -16.52 -5.40 -7.63
C ASN A 49 -16.01 -6.21 -8.84
N GLN A 50 -16.87 -7.03 -9.46
CA GLN A 50 -16.49 -7.77 -10.67
C GLN A 50 -16.17 -6.81 -11.83
N ASN A 51 -17.02 -5.82 -12.09
CA ASN A 51 -16.78 -4.81 -13.12
C ASN A 51 -15.44 -4.08 -12.91
N TRP A 52 -15.11 -3.77 -11.64
CA TRP A 52 -13.84 -3.16 -11.29
C TRP A 52 -12.67 -4.08 -11.61
N ARG A 53 -12.74 -5.36 -11.23
CA ARG A 53 -11.68 -6.34 -11.54
C ARG A 53 -11.48 -6.50 -13.05
N ASP A 54 -12.57 -6.63 -13.81
CA ASP A 54 -12.51 -6.76 -15.24
C ASP A 54 -11.88 -5.53 -15.91
N TYR A 55 -12.21 -4.34 -15.40
CA TYR A 55 -11.60 -3.09 -15.85
C TYR A 55 -10.09 -3.05 -15.54
N MET A 56 -9.69 -3.42 -14.32
CA MET A 56 -8.28 -3.45 -13.91
C MET A 56 -7.48 -4.47 -14.71
N ASN A 57 -7.99 -5.69 -14.90
CA ASN A 57 -7.36 -6.72 -15.72
C ASN A 57 -7.13 -6.24 -17.18
N LYS A 58 -8.10 -5.49 -17.72
CA LYS A 58 -7.96 -4.89 -19.05
C LYS A 58 -6.87 -3.82 -19.11
N LEU A 59 -6.73 -3.00 -18.07
CA LEU A 59 -5.67 -1.99 -17.99
C LEU A 59 -4.30 -2.64 -17.81
N GLU A 60 -4.19 -3.58 -16.91
CA GLU A 60 -2.94 -4.31 -16.61
C GLU A 60 -2.42 -5.10 -17.81
N GLY A 61 -3.32 -5.58 -18.67
CA GLY A 61 -2.98 -6.27 -19.90
C GLY A 61 -2.50 -5.38 -21.06
N LYS A 62 -2.53 -4.04 -20.92
CA LYS A 62 -2.00 -3.14 -21.96
C LYS A 62 -0.48 -3.19 -21.99
N THR A 63 0.06 -3.37 -23.19
CA THR A 63 1.53 -3.43 -23.43
C THR A 63 2.04 -2.28 -24.30
N GLU A 64 1.15 -1.45 -24.83
CA GLU A 64 1.47 -0.36 -25.74
C GLU A 64 1.26 1.01 -25.06
N GLY A 65 2.00 2.01 -25.52
CA GLY A 65 1.95 3.39 -25.03
C GLY A 65 2.97 3.69 -23.94
N GLU A 66 2.81 4.83 -23.27
CA GLU A 66 3.65 5.21 -22.14
C GLU A 66 3.45 4.26 -20.96
N LEU A 67 4.55 4.01 -20.22
CA LEU A 67 4.52 3.15 -19.03
C LEU A 67 3.57 3.73 -17.96
N GLN A 68 2.60 2.93 -17.58
CA GLN A 68 1.61 3.29 -16.58
C GLN A 68 1.81 2.51 -15.27
N LEU A 69 1.38 3.09 -14.16
CA LEU A 69 1.49 2.48 -12.82
C LEU A 69 0.95 1.05 -12.76
N TYR A 70 -0.22 0.80 -13.36
CA TYR A 70 -0.84 -0.53 -13.35
C TYR A 70 0.00 -1.60 -14.07
N GLN A 71 0.78 -1.23 -15.08
CA GLN A 71 1.69 -2.16 -15.77
C GLN A 71 2.86 -2.57 -14.86
N VAL A 72 3.38 -1.64 -14.06
CA VAL A 72 4.42 -1.92 -13.06
C VAL A 72 3.87 -2.85 -11.98
N TYR A 73 2.67 -2.57 -11.46
CA TYR A 73 2.03 -3.45 -10.47
C TYR A 73 1.71 -4.83 -11.03
N ASN A 74 1.33 -4.95 -12.30
CA ASN A 74 1.16 -6.24 -12.95
C ASN A 74 2.47 -7.03 -12.98
N ALA A 75 3.59 -6.37 -13.29
CA ALA A 75 4.91 -7.00 -13.20
C ALA A 75 5.25 -7.43 -11.76
N ILE A 76 4.99 -6.58 -10.76
CA ILE A 76 5.19 -6.94 -9.34
C ILE A 76 4.37 -8.18 -8.99
N ASN A 77 3.08 -8.19 -9.30
CA ASN A 77 2.17 -9.33 -9.04
C ASN A 77 2.64 -10.64 -9.70
N LYS A 78 3.28 -10.54 -10.87
CA LYS A 78 3.80 -11.71 -11.60
C LYS A 78 5.07 -12.29 -10.98
N TYR A 79 5.94 -11.44 -10.42
CA TYR A 79 7.26 -11.85 -9.96
C TYR A 79 7.40 -11.87 -8.42
N ALA A 80 6.41 -11.39 -7.71
CA ALA A 80 6.40 -11.43 -6.25
C ALA A 80 6.09 -12.86 -5.75
N ASP A 81 6.84 -13.28 -4.74
CA ASP A 81 6.58 -14.54 -4.06
C ASP A 81 5.24 -14.51 -3.33
N GLU A 82 4.61 -15.68 -3.17
CA GLU A 82 3.30 -15.82 -2.49
C GLU A 82 3.31 -15.24 -1.06
N ASN A 83 4.48 -15.24 -0.42
CA ASN A 83 4.69 -14.73 0.94
C ASN A 83 5.51 -13.43 0.97
N ALA A 84 5.61 -12.71 -0.15
CA ALA A 84 6.37 -11.46 -0.22
C ALA A 84 5.91 -10.44 0.83
N ILE A 85 6.86 -9.56 1.22
CA ILE A 85 6.59 -8.42 2.10
C ILE A 85 6.66 -7.15 1.25
N TYR A 86 5.65 -6.30 1.40
CA TYR A 86 5.57 -5.02 0.72
C TYR A 86 5.73 -3.89 1.73
N SER A 87 6.81 -3.12 1.61
CA SER A 87 7.03 -1.88 2.34
C SER A 87 6.65 -0.71 1.43
N ILE A 88 5.57 -0.05 1.76
CA ILE A 88 4.94 0.94 0.89
C ILE A 88 5.15 2.34 1.46
N ASP A 89 5.62 3.25 0.64
CA ASP A 89 5.76 4.65 1.03
C ASP A 89 4.44 5.42 0.98
N VAL A 90 4.47 6.58 1.59
CA VAL A 90 3.31 7.48 1.67
C VAL A 90 3.22 8.35 0.42
N GLY A 91 2.01 8.44 -0.12
CA GLY A 91 1.68 9.19 -1.32
C GLY A 91 0.77 8.42 -2.26
N ASN A 92 0.86 8.68 -3.56
CA ASN A 92 0.11 7.92 -4.57
C ASN A 92 0.47 6.43 -4.56
N SER A 93 1.70 6.07 -4.17
CA SER A 93 2.14 4.69 -3.99
C SER A 93 1.29 3.92 -2.97
N THR A 94 0.85 4.56 -1.87
CA THR A 94 -0.08 3.95 -0.91
C THR A 94 -1.42 3.61 -1.55
N GLN A 95 -2.01 4.57 -2.27
CA GLN A 95 -3.32 4.38 -2.90
C GLN A 95 -3.27 3.35 -4.03
N THR A 96 -2.24 3.41 -4.87
CA THR A 96 -2.11 2.52 -6.01
C THR A 96 -1.76 1.10 -5.59
N SER A 97 -0.93 0.92 -4.56
CA SER A 97 -0.63 -0.41 -4.01
C SER A 97 -1.87 -1.13 -3.48
N THR A 98 -2.78 -0.41 -2.79
CA THR A 98 -4.02 -1.01 -2.29
C THR A 98 -5.00 -1.40 -3.40
N ARG A 99 -4.88 -0.81 -4.59
CA ARG A 99 -5.74 -1.08 -5.74
C ARG A 99 -5.21 -2.18 -6.64
N HIS A 100 -3.89 -2.27 -6.80
CA HIS A 100 -3.24 -3.06 -7.84
C HIS A 100 -2.45 -4.26 -7.32
N LEU A 101 -2.01 -4.29 -6.05
CA LEU A 101 -1.36 -5.46 -5.50
C LEU A 101 -2.36 -6.59 -5.26
N HIS A 102 -2.04 -7.77 -5.77
CA HIS A 102 -2.83 -8.98 -5.54
C HIS A 102 -2.34 -9.65 -4.26
N MET A 103 -2.97 -9.29 -3.14
CA MET A 103 -2.58 -9.75 -1.81
C MET A 103 -3.13 -11.15 -1.49
N THR A 104 -2.28 -11.99 -0.92
CA THR A 104 -2.66 -13.26 -0.30
C THR A 104 -2.62 -13.14 1.23
N PRO A 105 -3.23 -14.06 1.99
CA PRO A 105 -3.10 -14.08 3.45
C PRO A 105 -1.68 -14.24 3.98
N LYS A 106 -0.74 -14.69 3.13
CA LYS A 106 0.68 -14.88 3.49
C LYS A 106 1.52 -13.63 3.32
N ASN A 107 1.05 -12.68 2.51
CA ASN A 107 1.76 -11.42 2.29
C ASN A 107 1.70 -10.52 3.53
N MET A 108 2.68 -9.65 3.65
CA MET A 108 2.65 -8.53 4.59
C MET A 108 2.68 -7.23 3.81
N TRP A 109 1.82 -6.28 4.19
CA TRP A 109 1.78 -4.94 3.63
C TRP A 109 1.96 -3.93 4.78
N ARG A 110 2.93 -3.04 4.67
CA ARG A 110 3.31 -2.08 5.70
C ARG A 110 3.43 -0.68 5.10
N THR A 111 2.97 0.32 5.84
CA THR A 111 3.12 1.73 5.54
C THR A 111 3.09 2.53 6.85
N SER A 112 3.23 3.86 6.79
CA SER A 112 3.06 4.76 7.94
C SER A 112 1.62 5.29 8.03
N PRO A 113 0.67 4.59 8.71
CA PRO A 113 -0.74 4.97 8.69
C PRO A 113 -1.09 6.10 9.65
N LEU A 114 -0.25 6.38 10.66
CA LEU A 114 -0.55 7.36 11.71
C LEU A 114 -0.06 8.77 11.36
N PHE A 115 1.19 8.88 10.92
CA PHE A 115 1.83 10.16 10.65
C PHE A 115 2.05 10.43 9.17
N ALA A 116 1.71 9.50 8.30
CA ALA A 116 1.91 9.60 6.86
C ALA A 116 3.36 10.03 6.51
N THR A 117 4.33 9.37 7.13
CA THR A 117 5.76 9.69 7.01
C THR A 117 6.27 9.23 5.65
N MET A 118 6.70 10.17 4.82
CA MET A 118 7.44 9.87 3.58
C MET A 118 8.86 9.37 3.91
N GLY A 119 9.40 8.50 3.04
CA GLY A 119 10.72 7.89 3.25
C GLY A 119 10.69 6.66 4.15
N ILE A 120 9.52 6.09 4.45
CA ILE A 120 9.39 4.90 5.32
C ILE A 120 9.64 3.59 4.56
N ALA A 121 9.43 3.54 3.25
CA ALA A 121 9.49 2.26 2.53
C ALA A 121 10.87 1.62 2.56
N LEU A 122 11.92 2.38 2.31
CA LEU A 122 13.29 1.85 2.29
C LEU A 122 13.73 1.34 3.68
N PRO A 123 13.74 2.14 4.75
CA PRO A 123 14.12 1.64 6.08
C PRO A 123 13.16 0.56 6.60
N GLY A 124 11.87 0.64 6.28
CA GLY A 124 10.90 -0.39 6.59
C GLY A 124 11.18 -1.72 5.90
N GLY A 125 11.60 -1.68 4.63
CA GLY A 125 12.02 -2.86 3.89
C GLY A 125 13.32 -3.47 4.40
N ILE A 126 14.29 -2.63 4.79
CA ILE A 126 15.54 -3.06 5.43
C ILE A 126 15.22 -3.83 6.72
N ALA A 127 14.38 -3.26 7.58
CA ALA A 127 13.95 -3.91 8.82
C ALA A 127 13.19 -5.22 8.54
N ALA A 128 12.27 -5.20 7.58
CA ALA A 128 11.51 -6.39 7.19
C ALA A 128 12.40 -7.52 6.67
N LYS A 129 13.41 -7.19 5.86
CA LYS A 129 14.37 -8.18 5.33
C LYS A 129 15.26 -8.74 6.42
N LYS A 130 15.68 -7.91 7.37
CA LYS A 130 16.46 -8.36 8.53
C LYS A 130 15.69 -9.34 9.40
N ASP A 131 14.41 -9.07 9.65
CA ASP A 131 13.54 -9.93 10.48
C ASP A 131 13.06 -11.18 9.73
N ASN A 132 13.05 -11.15 8.39
CA ASN A 132 12.56 -12.23 7.53
C ASN A 132 13.55 -12.49 6.39
N PRO A 133 14.73 -13.05 6.67
CA PRO A 133 15.82 -13.18 5.70
C PRO A 133 15.46 -14.03 4.48
N ASP A 134 14.55 -15.00 4.63
CA ASP A 134 14.14 -15.92 3.57
C ASP A 134 12.99 -15.41 2.71
N ARG A 135 12.43 -14.23 3.02
CA ARG A 135 11.29 -13.67 2.29
C ARG A 135 11.75 -12.60 1.30
N GLN A 136 11.08 -12.55 0.17
CA GLN A 136 11.24 -11.47 -0.79
C GLN A 136 10.62 -10.19 -0.23
N VAL A 137 11.35 -9.06 -0.33
CA VAL A 137 10.89 -7.75 0.16
C VAL A 137 10.87 -6.76 -1.00
N TRP A 138 9.73 -6.13 -1.21
CA TRP A 138 9.49 -5.07 -2.19
C TRP A 138 9.26 -3.75 -1.48
N ASN A 139 10.12 -2.76 -1.77
CA ASN A 139 9.93 -1.38 -1.35
C ASN A 139 9.29 -0.63 -2.52
N ILE A 140 8.10 -0.10 -2.32
CA ILE A 140 7.34 0.60 -3.38
C ILE A 140 7.14 2.04 -2.93
N MET A 141 7.71 2.99 -3.68
CA MET A 141 7.78 4.39 -3.28
C MET A 141 7.76 5.34 -4.46
N GLY A 142 7.33 6.57 -4.21
CA GLY A 142 7.54 7.68 -5.13
C GLY A 142 8.95 8.24 -5.00
N ASP A 143 9.39 8.95 -6.02
CA ASP A 143 10.69 9.60 -6.09
C ASP A 143 10.91 10.63 -4.98
N GLY A 144 9.91 11.45 -4.67
CA GLY A 144 9.99 12.42 -3.58
C GLY A 144 10.23 11.77 -2.21
N ALA A 145 9.63 10.60 -1.96
CA ALA A 145 9.87 9.83 -0.75
C ALA A 145 11.26 9.16 -0.76
N PHE A 146 11.65 8.60 -1.90
CA PHE A 146 12.97 7.98 -2.06
C PHE A 146 14.09 9.02 -1.89
N ASN A 147 13.92 10.24 -2.40
CA ASN A 147 14.90 11.32 -2.22
C ASN A 147 15.16 11.69 -0.74
N MET A 148 14.24 11.35 0.17
CA MET A 148 14.44 11.59 1.60
C MET A 148 15.31 10.53 2.28
N CYS A 149 15.47 9.35 1.69
CA CYS A 149 16.12 8.21 2.35
C CYS A 149 17.05 7.39 1.45
N TYR A 150 17.23 7.74 0.17
CA TYR A 150 18.05 6.92 -0.75
C TYR A 150 19.48 6.63 -0.26
N PRO A 151 20.16 7.46 0.57
CA PRO A 151 21.48 7.09 1.09
C PRO A 151 21.47 5.80 1.92
N ASP A 152 20.32 5.41 2.48
CA ASP A 152 20.18 4.16 3.23
C ASP A 152 20.27 2.90 2.35
N VAL A 153 20.29 3.04 1.01
CA VAL A 153 20.60 1.92 0.10
C VAL A 153 21.95 1.28 0.46
N ILE A 154 22.92 2.07 0.94
CA ILE A 154 24.23 1.54 1.38
C ILE A 154 24.07 0.55 2.55
N THR A 155 23.05 0.71 3.40
CA THR A 155 22.78 -0.20 4.51
C THR A 155 22.38 -1.59 4.00
N ASN A 156 21.65 -1.67 2.90
CA ASN A 156 21.32 -2.94 2.25
C ASN A 156 22.61 -3.69 1.81
N VAL A 157 23.52 -2.98 1.19
CA VAL A 157 24.80 -3.54 0.73
C VAL A 157 25.67 -3.95 1.91
N GLN A 158 25.83 -3.06 2.88
CA GLN A 158 26.69 -3.28 4.04
C GLN A 158 26.29 -4.52 4.88
N TYR A 159 25.00 -4.81 4.96
CA TYR A 159 24.47 -5.90 5.79
C TYR A 159 23.94 -7.09 4.96
N ASP A 160 24.20 -7.12 3.67
CA ASP A 160 23.71 -8.16 2.74
C ASP A 160 22.20 -8.42 2.89
N LEU A 161 21.42 -7.33 2.80
CA LEU A 161 19.97 -7.34 2.92
C LEU A 161 19.31 -7.08 1.55
N PRO A 162 19.21 -8.07 0.66
CA PRO A 162 18.64 -7.87 -0.66
C PRO A 162 17.16 -7.53 -0.60
N VAL A 163 16.82 -6.33 -1.09
CA VAL A 163 15.45 -5.84 -1.25
C VAL A 163 15.26 -5.34 -2.68
N ILE A 164 14.04 -5.33 -3.15
CA ILE A 164 13.68 -4.83 -4.48
C ILE A 164 13.06 -3.44 -4.33
N ASN A 165 13.79 -2.41 -4.79
CA ASN A 165 13.31 -1.03 -4.74
C ASN A 165 12.61 -0.67 -6.05
N VAL A 166 11.31 -0.33 -5.97
CA VAL A 166 10.51 0.18 -7.08
C VAL A 166 10.22 1.66 -6.82
N VAL A 167 10.86 2.53 -7.62
CA VAL A 167 10.71 3.98 -7.50
C VAL A 167 9.88 4.50 -8.67
N PHE A 168 8.70 5.04 -8.37
CA PHE A 168 7.89 5.76 -9.36
C PHE A 168 8.42 7.18 -9.51
N SER A 169 9.10 7.43 -10.63
CA SER A 169 9.81 8.69 -10.89
C SER A 169 8.98 9.56 -11.83
N ASN A 170 8.30 10.55 -11.29
CA ASN A 170 7.52 11.54 -12.03
C ASN A 170 7.95 12.99 -11.77
N ALA A 171 8.99 13.20 -10.97
CA ALA A 171 9.58 14.50 -10.61
C ALA A 171 8.60 15.45 -9.93
N GLU A 172 7.62 14.92 -9.19
CA GLU A 172 6.64 15.74 -8.49
C GLU A 172 6.10 15.09 -7.22
N TYR A 173 5.67 15.92 -6.27
CA TYR A 173 4.85 15.49 -5.14
C TYR A 173 3.39 15.34 -5.57
N ALA A 174 3.12 14.35 -6.43
CA ALA A 174 1.85 14.20 -7.12
C ALA A 174 0.63 14.13 -6.19
N PHE A 175 0.74 13.51 -5.01
CA PHE A 175 -0.37 13.46 -4.04
C PHE A 175 -0.75 14.86 -3.55
N ILE A 176 0.23 15.72 -3.28
CA ILE A 176 0.00 17.10 -2.86
C ILE A 176 -0.47 17.95 -4.03
N LYS A 177 0.14 17.79 -5.21
CA LYS A 177 -0.25 18.48 -6.44
C LYS A 177 -1.73 18.23 -6.78
N ASN A 178 -2.16 16.97 -6.82
CA ASN A 178 -3.56 16.59 -7.04
C ASN A 178 -4.49 17.26 -6.03
N LYS A 179 -4.08 17.31 -4.75
CA LYS A 179 -4.88 17.96 -3.71
C LYS A 179 -5.03 19.46 -3.91
N TYR A 180 -3.99 20.12 -4.41
CA TYR A 180 -4.03 21.54 -4.73
C TYR A 180 -4.94 21.80 -5.94
N GLU A 181 -4.84 20.97 -6.98
CA GLU A 181 -5.69 21.02 -8.17
C GLU A 181 -7.16 20.78 -7.81
N ASP A 182 -7.47 19.73 -7.06
CA ASP A 182 -8.83 19.41 -6.60
C ASP A 182 -9.47 20.54 -5.79
N THR A 183 -8.67 21.31 -5.08
CA THR A 183 -9.12 22.44 -4.25
C THR A 183 -8.91 23.80 -4.90
N ASN A 184 -8.53 23.85 -6.18
CA ASN A 184 -8.25 25.03 -6.97
C ASN A 184 -7.27 26.00 -6.28
N LYS A 185 -6.18 25.44 -5.71
CA LYS A 185 -5.11 26.19 -5.05
C LYS A 185 -3.94 26.40 -5.99
N HIS A 186 -3.19 27.47 -5.74
CA HIS A 186 -1.95 27.73 -6.48
C HIS A 186 -0.91 26.64 -6.22
N LEU A 187 -0.33 26.11 -7.30
CA LEU A 187 0.74 25.11 -7.23
C LEU A 187 2.06 25.79 -6.88
N PHE A 188 2.71 25.33 -5.81
CA PHE A 188 4.01 25.83 -5.40
C PHE A 188 4.81 24.73 -4.70
N GLY A 189 6.08 24.54 -5.09
CA GLY A 189 7.01 23.62 -4.45
C GLY A 189 6.64 22.15 -4.62
N VAL A 190 5.86 21.81 -5.64
CA VAL A 190 5.42 20.43 -5.91
C VAL A 190 6.23 19.74 -6.99
N ASP A 191 6.94 20.48 -7.82
CA ASP A 191 7.81 19.95 -8.87
C ASP A 191 9.27 20.00 -8.43
N PHE A 192 10.08 19.02 -8.82
CA PHE A 192 11.52 18.94 -8.51
C PHE A 192 12.28 18.15 -9.57
N THR A 193 13.62 18.09 -9.45
CA THR A 193 14.48 17.35 -10.37
C THR A 193 14.98 16.07 -9.70
N ASN A 194 14.88 14.96 -10.41
CA ASN A 194 15.39 13.68 -9.95
C ASN A 194 16.83 13.42 -10.42
N PRO A 195 17.63 12.74 -9.61
CA PRO A 195 18.85 12.11 -10.09
C PRO A 195 18.54 10.88 -10.95
N ASP A 196 19.52 10.34 -11.60
CA ASP A 196 19.45 9.01 -12.24
C ASP A 196 19.59 7.93 -11.16
N TYR A 197 18.47 7.39 -10.69
CA TYR A 197 18.44 6.40 -9.61
C TYR A 197 19.14 5.08 -9.99
N ALA A 198 19.14 4.70 -11.29
CA ALA A 198 19.85 3.52 -11.74
C ALA A 198 21.36 3.67 -11.56
N LYS A 199 21.90 4.83 -11.92
CA LYS A 199 23.34 5.11 -11.69
C LYS A 199 23.69 5.17 -10.21
N ILE A 200 22.79 5.65 -9.34
CA ILE A 200 23.02 5.61 -7.90
C ILE A 200 23.10 4.16 -7.40
N ALA A 201 22.25 3.28 -7.94
CA ALA A 201 22.25 1.88 -7.55
C ALA A 201 23.44 1.09 -8.11
N GLU A 202 24.03 1.53 -9.22
CA GLU A 202 25.21 0.93 -9.84
C GLU A 202 26.53 1.33 -9.15
N ALA A 203 26.55 2.45 -8.45
CA ALA A 203 27.75 3.02 -7.82
C ALA A 203 28.03 2.41 -6.44
#